data_0469ad518781b22368a910583876dc94
#
_entry.id   0469ad518781b22368a910583876dc94
#
_cell.length_a   1.000
_cell.length_b   1.000
_cell.length_c   1.000
_cell.angle_alpha   90.00
_cell.angle_beta   90.00
_cell.angle_gamma   90.00
#
_symmetry.space_group_name_H-M   'P 1'
#
loop_
_entity.id
_entity.type
_entity.pdbx_description
1 polymer ?
#
loop_
_entity_poly.entity_id
_entity_poly.type
_entity_poly.pdbx_seq_one_letter_code
_entity_poly.pdbx_strand_id
1 'polypeptide(L)'
;MGKSVIVVLPLLLLVCGAQTPPTATEAFNLRIRCKQMADQKTNDLAAVNALLKWEVVQSSSSSRYDATNNRCYILTYHHIRKPGYEKVVRQLFDAQVDDLLADASISNGKKSGSIWDESYKGQRFFKDGDASWEGAVAYMNEMMADPRKQ
;
A
#
# COMPACT_ATOMS: atom_id res chain seq x y z
N MET A 1 68.15 8.62 12.33
CA MET A 1 67.37 9.21 11.23
C MET A 1 66.02 8.49 11.13
N GLY A 2 64.98 8.95 11.85
CA GLY A 2 63.67 8.35 11.88
C GLY A 2 62.77 9.07 10.87
N LYS A 3 62.19 8.34 9.89
CA LYS A 3 61.22 8.86 8.94
C LYS A 3 59.83 8.70 9.55
N SER A 4 59.21 9.83 9.93
CA SER A 4 57.78 9.87 10.31
C SER A 4 56.92 9.76 9.07
N VAL A 5 56.12 8.68 9.00
CA VAL A 5 55.09 8.51 7.97
C VAL A 5 53.78 9.12 8.50
N ILE A 6 53.37 10.25 7.92
CA ILE A 6 52.09 10.86 8.21
C ILE A 6 51.04 10.11 7.38
N VAL A 7 50.19 9.30 8.04
CA VAL A 7 49.02 8.67 7.41
C VAL A 7 47.88 9.68 7.43
N VAL A 8 47.62 10.28 6.28
CA VAL A 8 46.44 11.12 6.08
C VAL A 8 45.22 10.20 5.81
N LEU A 9 44.36 10.06 6.82
CA LEU A 9 43.11 9.33 6.73
C LEU A 9 42.07 10.22 5.99
N PRO A 10 41.55 9.82 4.82
CA PRO A 10 40.51 10.60 4.18
C PRO A 10 39.22 10.46 4.99
N LEU A 11 38.75 11.58 5.54
CA LEU A 11 37.47 11.69 6.21
C LEU A 11 36.35 11.61 5.13
N LEU A 12 35.79 10.42 4.91
CA LEU A 12 34.62 10.21 4.09
C LEU A 12 33.43 10.86 4.80
N LEU A 13 33.10 12.09 4.44
CA LEU A 13 31.86 12.77 4.78
C LEU A 13 30.71 12.00 4.13
N LEU A 14 30.03 11.14 4.89
CA LEU A 14 28.74 10.58 4.57
C LEU A 14 27.75 11.77 4.52
N VAL A 15 27.56 12.31 3.33
CA VAL A 15 26.44 13.22 3.05
C VAL A 15 25.16 12.37 3.12
N CYS A 16 24.54 12.30 4.29
CA CYS A 16 23.17 11.89 4.43
C CYS A 16 22.32 12.91 3.64
N GLY A 17 22.06 12.62 2.39
CA GLY A 17 21.18 13.40 1.55
C GLY A 17 19.78 13.40 2.15
N ALA A 18 19.44 14.46 2.90
CA ALA A 18 18.06 14.72 3.23
C ALA A 18 17.30 14.86 1.90
N GLN A 19 16.41 13.92 1.61
CA GLN A 19 15.59 14.00 0.40
C GLN A 19 14.76 15.29 0.49
N THR A 20 15.02 16.20 -0.42
CA THR A 20 14.20 17.42 -0.52
C THR A 20 12.78 17.01 -0.90
N PRO A 21 11.76 17.58 -0.25
CA PRO A 21 10.37 17.29 -0.61
C PRO A 21 10.13 17.63 -2.09
N PRO A 22 9.29 16.83 -2.78
CA PRO A 22 9.04 17.05 -4.20
C PRO A 22 8.43 18.42 -4.44
N THR A 23 8.80 19.05 -5.54
CA THR A 23 8.17 20.28 -6.02
C THR A 23 6.67 20.05 -6.31
N ALA A 24 5.88 21.12 -6.41
CA ALA A 24 4.45 21.01 -6.71
C ALA A 24 4.19 20.25 -8.02
N THR A 25 5.01 20.47 -9.04
CA THR A 25 4.91 19.77 -10.34
C THR A 25 5.27 18.27 -10.21
N GLU A 26 6.33 17.96 -9.49
CA GLU A 26 6.71 16.56 -9.24
C GLU A 26 5.64 15.85 -8.42
N ALA A 27 5.13 16.45 -7.36
CA ALA A 27 4.04 15.89 -6.57
C ALA A 27 2.76 15.66 -7.40
N PHE A 28 2.46 16.56 -8.34
CA PHE A 28 1.34 16.38 -9.27
C PHE A 28 1.55 15.18 -10.19
N ASN A 29 2.73 15.06 -10.81
CA ASN A 29 3.08 13.94 -11.68
C ASN A 29 3.07 12.60 -10.93
N LEU A 30 3.56 12.58 -9.69
CA LEU A 30 3.55 11.40 -8.85
C LEU A 30 2.12 10.95 -8.48
N ARG A 31 1.19 11.91 -8.26
CA ARG A 31 -0.25 11.58 -8.05
C ARG A 31 -0.88 10.97 -9.30
N ILE A 32 -0.59 11.53 -10.50
CA ILE A 32 -1.08 10.95 -11.76
C ILE A 32 -0.56 9.53 -11.94
N ARG A 33 0.73 9.31 -11.71
CA ARG A 33 1.34 7.98 -11.80
C ARG A 33 0.72 7.01 -10.80
N CYS A 34 0.50 7.44 -9.56
CA CYS A 34 -0.16 6.66 -8.53
C CYS A 34 -1.58 6.23 -8.95
N LYS A 35 -2.34 7.15 -9.59
CA LYS A 35 -3.66 6.82 -10.15
C LYS A 35 -3.56 5.78 -11.29
N GLN A 36 -2.60 5.92 -12.19
CA GLN A 36 -2.38 4.95 -13.28
C GLN A 36 -2.06 3.55 -12.73
N MET A 37 -1.24 3.47 -11.70
CA MET A 37 -0.94 2.20 -11.01
C MET A 37 -2.21 1.59 -10.38
N ALA A 38 -3.11 2.41 -9.83
CA ALA A 38 -4.38 1.94 -9.28
C ALA A 38 -5.31 1.37 -10.37
N ASP A 39 -5.40 2.05 -11.50
CA ASP A 39 -6.18 1.60 -12.64
C ASP A 39 -5.62 0.27 -13.19
N GLN A 40 -4.29 0.15 -13.31
CA GLN A 40 -3.62 -1.09 -13.71
C GLN A 40 -3.90 -2.23 -12.72
N LYS A 41 -3.72 -2.00 -11.42
CA LYS A 41 -3.99 -3.01 -10.38
C LYS A 41 -5.43 -3.53 -10.43
N THR A 42 -6.39 -2.63 -10.66
CA THR A 42 -7.80 -3.01 -10.81
C THR A 42 -8.02 -3.94 -12.01
N ASN A 43 -7.37 -3.63 -13.14
CA ASN A 43 -7.46 -4.45 -14.35
C ASN A 43 -6.82 -5.82 -14.14
N ASP A 44 -5.65 -5.88 -13.48
CA ASP A 44 -4.96 -7.14 -13.19
C ASP A 44 -5.80 -8.05 -12.30
N LEU A 45 -6.42 -7.48 -11.25
CA LEU A 45 -7.32 -8.23 -10.36
C LEU A 45 -8.58 -8.69 -11.09
N ALA A 46 -9.13 -7.87 -11.99
CA ALA A 46 -10.28 -8.27 -12.82
C ALA A 46 -9.90 -9.42 -13.77
N ALA A 47 -8.71 -9.40 -14.38
CA ALA A 47 -8.21 -10.48 -15.22
C ALA A 47 -8.04 -11.78 -14.43
N VAL A 48 -7.46 -11.72 -13.21
CA VAL A 48 -7.34 -12.88 -12.32
C VAL A 48 -8.72 -13.45 -11.97
N ASN A 49 -9.69 -12.61 -11.63
CA ASN A 49 -11.05 -13.04 -11.31
C ASN A 49 -11.70 -13.74 -12.52
N ALA A 50 -11.50 -13.21 -13.73
CA ALA A 50 -12.01 -13.83 -14.97
C ALA A 50 -11.39 -15.22 -15.19
N LEU A 51 -10.07 -15.39 -15.00
CA LEU A 51 -9.38 -16.68 -15.08
C LEU A 51 -9.94 -17.69 -14.08
N LEU A 52 -10.29 -17.24 -12.89
CA LEU A 52 -10.90 -18.05 -11.83
C LEU A 52 -12.40 -18.27 -12.02
N LYS A 53 -12.97 -17.81 -13.14
CA LYS A 53 -14.41 -17.87 -13.47
C LYS A 53 -15.31 -17.20 -12.43
N TRP A 54 -14.83 -16.10 -11.85
CA TRP A 54 -15.63 -15.23 -11.03
C TRP A 54 -16.31 -14.18 -11.91
N GLU A 55 -17.57 -13.94 -11.68
CA GLU A 55 -18.27 -12.77 -12.23
C GLU A 55 -17.92 -11.55 -11.39
N VAL A 56 -17.38 -10.51 -12.02
CA VAL A 56 -17.11 -9.22 -11.37
C VAL A 56 -18.40 -8.39 -11.43
N VAL A 57 -19.08 -8.26 -10.30
CA VAL A 57 -20.31 -7.45 -10.17
C VAL A 57 -19.96 -5.97 -10.10
N GLN A 58 -18.92 -5.64 -9.34
CA GLN A 58 -18.41 -4.28 -9.18
C GLN A 58 -16.91 -4.31 -8.92
N SER A 59 -16.20 -3.36 -9.51
CA SER A 59 -14.77 -3.16 -9.26
C SER A 59 -14.46 -1.68 -9.26
N SER A 60 -13.65 -1.22 -8.33
CA SER A 60 -13.17 0.16 -8.27
C SER A 60 -11.84 0.23 -7.52
N SER A 61 -11.13 1.33 -7.76
CA SER A 61 -9.93 1.66 -7.00
C SER A 61 -9.86 3.13 -6.69
N SER A 62 -9.12 3.44 -5.63
CA SER A 62 -8.67 4.78 -5.31
C SER A 62 -7.18 4.74 -4.99
N SER A 63 -6.51 5.87 -5.18
CA SER A 63 -5.08 5.99 -4.88
C SER A 63 -4.80 7.24 -4.06
N ARG A 64 -3.77 7.15 -3.23
CA ARG A 64 -3.22 8.26 -2.47
C ARG A 64 -1.70 8.27 -2.60
N TYR A 65 -1.15 9.38 -3.08
CA TYR A 65 0.29 9.64 -3.00
C TYR A 65 0.61 10.35 -1.69
N ASP A 66 1.44 9.72 -0.87
CA ASP A 66 1.99 10.29 0.36
C ASP A 66 3.34 10.96 0.06
N ALA A 67 3.33 12.30 0.01
CA ALA A 67 4.52 13.09 -0.28
C ALA A 67 5.56 13.04 0.87
N THR A 68 5.15 12.78 2.10
CA THR A 68 6.04 12.72 3.26
C THR A 68 6.94 11.49 3.20
N ASN A 69 6.35 10.34 2.86
CA ASN A 69 7.05 9.06 2.78
C ASN A 69 7.41 8.68 1.34
N ASN A 70 7.07 9.53 0.35
CA ASN A 70 7.22 9.26 -1.07
C ASN A 70 6.62 7.91 -1.47
N ARG A 71 5.39 7.61 -1.00
CA ARG A 71 4.71 6.33 -1.23
C ARG A 71 3.38 6.51 -1.94
N CYS A 72 3.03 5.51 -2.74
CA CYS A 72 1.73 5.40 -3.39
C CYS A 72 0.93 4.26 -2.77
N TYR A 73 -0.20 4.59 -2.16
CA TYR A 73 -1.16 3.61 -1.64
C TYR A 73 -2.31 3.45 -2.62
N ILE A 74 -2.72 2.20 -2.83
CA ILE A 74 -3.85 1.82 -3.68
C ILE A 74 -4.84 1.03 -2.83
N LEU A 75 -6.08 1.51 -2.77
CA LEU A 75 -7.19 0.78 -2.19
C LEU A 75 -8.07 0.27 -3.32
N THR A 76 -8.22 -1.06 -3.43
CA THR A 76 -9.11 -1.72 -4.36
C THR A 76 -10.38 -2.20 -3.66
N TYR A 77 -11.46 -2.25 -4.41
CA TYR A 77 -12.74 -2.84 -4.02
C TYR A 77 -13.21 -3.76 -5.13
N HIS A 78 -13.56 -4.99 -4.79
CA HIS A 78 -14.13 -5.97 -5.71
C HIS A 78 -15.34 -6.65 -5.06
N HIS A 79 -16.45 -6.64 -5.78
CA HIS A 79 -17.60 -7.46 -5.51
C HIS A 79 -17.66 -8.54 -6.59
N ILE A 80 -17.45 -9.79 -6.21
CA ILE A 80 -17.34 -10.94 -7.10
C ILE A 80 -18.28 -12.04 -6.67
N ARG A 81 -18.80 -12.81 -7.63
CA ARG A 81 -19.70 -13.92 -7.35
C ARG A 81 -19.48 -15.11 -8.30
N LYS A 82 -19.92 -16.27 -7.87
CA LYS A 82 -20.13 -17.47 -8.67
C LYS A 82 -21.32 -18.23 -8.09
N PRO A 83 -21.89 -19.25 -8.76
CA PRO A 83 -23.01 -20.01 -8.23
C PRO A 83 -22.80 -20.47 -6.79
N GLY A 84 -23.68 -20.06 -5.87
CA GLY A 84 -23.61 -20.41 -4.44
C GLY A 84 -22.57 -19.69 -3.61
N TYR A 85 -21.82 -18.73 -4.18
CA TYR A 85 -20.81 -18.00 -3.44
C TYR A 85 -20.69 -16.54 -3.87
N GLU A 86 -20.68 -15.65 -2.89
CA GLU A 86 -20.50 -14.21 -3.08
C GLU A 86 -19.40 -13.68 -2.16
N LYS A 87 -18.58 -12.78 -2.68
CA LYS A 87 -17.47 -12.19 -1.92
C LYS A 87 -17.30 -10.72 -2.25
N VAL A 88 -17.21 -9.91 -1.21
CA VAL A 88 -16.76 -8.53 -1.29
C VAL A 88 -15.35 -8.45 -0.69
N VAL A 89 -14.41 -7.83 -1.39
CA VAL A 89 -13.00 -7.70 -0.97
C VAL A 89 -12.57 -6.26 -1.07
N ARG A 90 -11.91 -5.78 -0.04
CA ARG A 90 -11.15 -4.52 -0.04
C ARG A 90 -9.69 -4.86 0.24
N GLN A 91 -8.78 -4.29 -0.53
CA GLN A 91 -7.34 -4.54 -0.38
C GLN A 91 -6.57 -3.23 -0.48
N LEU A 92 -5.66 -3.01 0.45
CA LEU A 92 -4.73 -1.88 0.45
C LEU A 92 -3.33 -2.37 0.08
N PHE A 93 -2.72 -1.71 -0.90
CA PHE A 93 -1.37 -2.01 -1.38
C PHE A 93 -0.45 -0.81 -1.22
N ASP A 94 0.84 -1.08 -0.95
CA ASP A 94 1.93 -0.19 -1.32
C ASP A 94 2.30 -0.47 -2.76
N ALA A 95 2.00 0.46 -3.66
CA ALA A 95 2.17 0.25 -5.09
C ALA A 95 3.62 0.30 -5.57
N GLN A 96 4.56 0.79 -4.76
CA GLN A 96 5.97 0.88 -5.14
C GLN A 96 6.68 -0.47 -5.05
N VAL A 97 6.26 -1.30 -4.11
CA VAL A 97 6.83 -2.63 -3.85
C VAL A 97 5.84 -3.74 -4.13
N ASP A 98 4.62 -3.38 -4.54
CA ASP A 98 3.48 -4.28 -4.79
C ASP A 98 3.09 -5.13 -3.58
N ASP A 99 3.34 -4.62 -2.37
CA ASP A 99 3.01 -5.30 -1.14
C ASP A 99 1.55 -5.08 -0.73
N LEU A 100 0.89 -6.16 -0.34
CA LEU A 100 -0.43 -6.11 0.28
C LEU A 100 -0.28 -5.72 1.76
N LEU A 101 -0.78 -4.54 2.12
CA LEU A 101 -0.70 -4.01 3.49
C LEU A 101 -1.88 -4.43 4.37
N ALA A 102 -3.06 -4.56 3.78
CA ALA A 102 -4.24 -5.05 4.48
C ALA A 102 -5.28 -5.61 3.51
N ASP A 103 -6.09 -6.56 3.98
CA ASP A 103 -7.31 -6.97 3.32
C ASP A 103 -8.50 -7.00 4.29
N ALA A 104 -9.69 -6.81 3.74
CA ALA A 104 -10.94 -7.02 4.45
C ALA A 104 -11.93 -7.66 3.49
N SER A 105 -12.56 -8.75 3.89
CA SER A 105 -13.52 -9.44 3.03
C SER A 105 -14.78 -9.87 3.75
N ILE A 106 -15.87 -9.93 2.98
CA ILE A 106 -17.15 -10.52 3.39
C ILE A 106 -17.43 -11.66 2.42
N SER A 107 -17.43 -12.88 2.90
CA SER A 107 -17.67 -14.10 2.10
C SER A 107 -18.92 -14.79 2.61
N ASN A 108 -20.00 -14.84 1.80
CA ASN A 108 -21.28 -15.39 2.22
C ASN A 108 -21.72 -14.88 3.61
N GLY A 109 -21.59 -13.57 3.84
CA GLY A 109 -21.94 -12.91 5.10
C GLY A 109 -20.90 -13.04 6.23
N LYS A 110 -19.87 -13.86 6.11
CA LYS A 110 -18.78 -13.95 7.09
C LYS A 110 -17.75 -12.88 6.82
N LYS A 111 -17.48 -12.07 7.83
CA LYS A 111 -16.47 -11.00 7.81
C LYS A 111 -15.11 -11.52 8.23
N SER A 112 -14.05 -11.07 7.55
CA SER A 112 -12.64 -11.29 7.91
C SER A 112 -11.81 -10.09 7.51
N GLY A 113 -10.69 -9.88 8.19
CA GLY A 113 -9.73 -8.85 7.84
C GLY A 113 -8.34 -9.20 8.35
N SER A 114 -7.31 -8.66 7.70
CA SER A 114 -5.92 -8.83 8.09
C SER A 114 -5.13 -7.57 7.79
N ILE A 115 -4.14 -7.27 8.62
CA ILE A 115 -3.18 -6.18 8.42
C ILE A 115 -1.79 -6.80 8.43
N TRP A 116 -1.02 -6.61 7.34
CA TRP A 116 0.35 -7.12 7.17
C TRP A 116 1.41 -6.02 7.25
N ASP A 117 1.01 -4.74 7.39
CA ASP A 117 1.95 -3.65 7.58
C ASP A 117 2.67 -3.79 8.92
N GLU A 118 3.92 -4.25 8.87
CA GLU A 118 4.75 -4.45 10.06
C GLU A 118 5.08 -3.15 10.80
N SER A 119 4.96 -2.01 10.13
CA SER A 119 5.23 -0.69 10.70
C SER A 119 4.05 -0.12 11.50
N TYR A 120 2.85 -0.67 11.30
CA TYR A 120 1.64 -0.15 11.91
C TYR A 120 1.60 -0.40 13.42
N LYS A 121 1.68 0.67 14.20
CA LYS A 121 1.64 0.67 15.69
C LYS A 121 2.62 -0.29 16.37
N GLY A 122 3.70 -0.69 15.68
CA GLY A 122 4.69 -1.60 16.21
C GLY A 122 4.16 -3.01 16.50
N GLN A 123 3.01 -3.37 15.96
CA GLN A 123 2.37 -4.67 16.19
C GLN A 123 2.46 -5.51 14.92
N ARG A 124 3.09 -6.67 15.03
CA ARG A 124 2.94 -7.75 14.05
C ARG A 124 1.60 -8.44 14.31
N PHE A 125 0.60 -8.15 13.51
CA PHE A 125 -0.71 -8.81 13.56
C PHE A 125 -0.69 -10.22 12.96
N PHE A 126 0.41 -10.96 13.13
CA PHE A 126 0.62 -12.27 12.53
C PHE A 126 0.36 -13.44 13.46
N LYS A 127 -0.18 -13.23 14.63
CA LYS A 127 -0.56 -14.36 15.47
C LYS A 127 -2.06 -14.47 15.50
N ASP A 128 -2.58 -15.44 14.77
CA ASP A 128 -3.96 -15.93 14.81
C ASP A 128 -5.06 -15.16 14.05
N GLY A 129 -4.70 -14.46 12.96
CA GLY A 129 -5.70 -14.16 11.93
C GLY A 129 -6.79 -13.13 12.26
N ASP A 130 -6.75 -12.48 13.40
CA ASP A 130 -7.83 -11.64 13.89
C ASP A 130 -7.50 -10.15 13.92
N ALA A 131 -7.14 -9.60 12.75
CA ALA A 131 -7.64 -8.26 12.53
C ALA A 131 -9.14 -8.42 12.22
N SER A 132 -10.01 -7.82 13.02
CA SER A 132 -11.43 -7.80 12.68
C SER A 132 -11.59 -7.10 11.32
N TRP A 133 -12.64 -7.41 10.57
CA TRP A 133 -12.99 -6.68 9.35
C TRP A 133 -13.01 -5.17 9.61
N GLU A 134 -13.58 -4.76 10.74
CA GLU A 134 -13.66 -3.38 11.19
C GLU A 134 -12.28 -2.75 11.42
N GLY A 135 -11.35 -3.49 12.04
CA GLY A 135 -9.97 -3.05 12.26
C GLY A 135 -9.19 -2.86 10.97
N ALA A 136 -9.29 -3.81 10.03
CA ALA A 136 -8.66 -3.70 8.72
C ALA A 136 -9.22 -2.53 7.90
N VAL A 137 -10.56 -2.33 7.92
CA VAL A 137 -11.20 -1.20 7.24
C VAL A 137 -10.80 0.14 7.88
N ALA A 138 -10.71 0.22 9.19
CA ALA A 138 -10.26 1.44 9.89
C ALA A 138 -8.81 1.79 9.49
N TYR A 139 -7.91 0.80 9.48
CA TYR A 139 -6.53 0.97 9.01
C TYR A 139 -6.48 1.46 7.55
N MET A 140 -7.22 0.81 6.63
CA MET A 140 -7.27 1.24 5.23
C MET A 140 -7.74 2.69 5.09
N ASN A 141 -8.76 3.09 5.85
CA ASN A 141 -9.29 4.45 5.82
C ASN A 141 -8.27 5.46 6.37
N GLU A 142 -7.52 5.13 7.44
CA GLU A 142 -6.44 5.95 7.97
C GLU A 142 -5.35 6.16 6.93
N MET A 143 -4.91 5.08 6.28
CA MET A 143 -3.87 5.13 5.24
C MET A 143 -4.31 5.91 4.00
N MET A 144 -5.60 5.91 3.68
CA MET A 144 -6.16 6.64 2.54
C MET A 144 -6.62 8.06 2.88
N ALA A 145 -6.64 8.46 4.15
CA ALA A 145 -7.02 9.80 4.56
C ALA A 145 -5.99 10.85 4.09
N ASP A 146 -6.47 11.98 3.61
CA ASP A 146 -5.61 13.13 3.30
C ASP A 146 -5.28 13.87 4.60
N PRO A 147 -4.01 13.89 5.05
CA PRO A 147 -3.62 14.54 6.32
C PRO A 147 -3.93 16.04 6.34
N ARG A 148 -4.16 16.66 5.17
CA ARG A 148 -4.50 18.09 5.08
C ARG A 148 -5.99 18.37 5.36
N LYS A 149 -6.81 17.32 5.53
CA LYS A 149 -8.24 17.44 5.82
C LYS A 149 -8.58 17.14 7.28
N GLN A 150 -7.57 16.86 8.07
CA GLN A 150 -7.63 16.75 9.52
C GLN A 150 -7.12 18.08 10.14
#